data_83ac582786810720b419ea52c2d9a421
#
_entry.id   83ac582786810720b419ea52c2d9a421
#
_cell.length_a   1.000
_cell.length_b   1.000
_cell.length_c   1.000
_cell.angle_alpha   90.00
_cell.angle_beta   90.00
_cell.angle_gamma   90.00
#
_symmetry.space_group_name_H-M   'P 1'
#
loop_
_entity.id
_entity.type
_entity.pdbx_description
1 polymer ?
#
loop_
_entity_poly.entity_id
_entity_poly.type
_entity_poly.pdbx_seq_one_letter_code
_entity_poly.pdbx_strand_id
1 'polypeptide(L)'
;MSTLKEIKELKKFAAECGLENREILDRYKNAELAAIFNGIGPDAFPDWLRNAITALHPSLAVVAFIHDVEWHESDQSEDKFTESNERFKTNGYAVAKHKFGWYDPRRYIVMNQARRFGNICQAFGWNAWCSPCKCGVCAKKKNGGK
;
A
#
# COMPACT_ATOMS: atom_id res chain seq x y z
N MET A 1 11.48 -11.42 -6.77
CA MET A 1 11.03 -12.00 -5.49
C MET A 1 11.69 -11.33 -4.31
N SER A 2 10.91 -10.90 -3.31
CA SER A 2 11.47 -10.34 -2.09
C SER A 2 12.07 -11.45 -1.22
N THR A 3 13.33 -11.26 -0.84
CA THR A 3 14.03 -12.19 0.05
C THR A 3 13.81 -11.78 1.51
N LEU A 4 14.16 -12.66 2.45
CA LEU A 4 14.13 -12.34 3.87
C LEU A 4 15.03 -11.15 4.20
N LYS A 5 16.15 -11.02 3.49
CA LYS A 5 17.06 -9.88 3.63
C LYS A 5 16.37 -8.58 3.23
N GLU A 6 15.69 -8.58 2.09
CA GLU A 6 14.95 -7.41 1.62
C GLU A 6 13.84 -7.00 2.59
N ILE A 7 13.12 -7.98 3.16
CA ILE A 7 12.09 -7.71 4.16
C ILE A 7 12.69 -7.01 5.39
N LYS A 8 13.82 -7.47 5.88
CA LYS A 8 14.53 -6.86 7.01
C LYS A 8 14.96 -5.43 6.69
N GLU A 9 15.47 -5.22 5.47
CA GLU A 9 15.89 -3.88 5.01
C GLU A 9 14.69 -2.93 4.90
N LEU A 10 13.56 -3.42 4.40
CA LEU A 10 12.33 -2.61 4.31
C LEU A 10 11.81 -2.22 5.70
N LYS A 11 11.82 -3.16 6.66
CA LYS A 11 11.43 -2.87 8.04
C LYS A 11 12.33 -1.80 8.66
N LYS A 12 13.64 -1.93 8.46
CA LYS A 12 14.62 -0.96 8.95
C LYS A 12 14.37 0.42 8.35
N PHE A 13 14.17 0.48 7.04
CA PHE A 13 13.92 1.75 6.35
C PHE A 13 12.60 2.39 6.79
N ALA A 14 11.56 1.58 7.02
CA ALA A 14 10.30 2.07 7.57
C ALA A 14 10.49 2.76 8.93
N ALA A 15 11.33 2.18 9.79
CA ALA A 15 11.66 2.77 11.09
C ALA A 15 12.47 4.06 10.94
N GLU A 16 13.44 4.08 10.02
CA GLU A 16 14.27 5.26 9.75
C GLU A 16 13.44 6.44 9.26
N CYS A 17 12.46 6.18 8.41
CA CYS A 17 11.57 7.21 7.88
C CYS A 17 10.43 7.57 8.85
N GLY A 18 10.24 6.82 9.93
CA GLY A 18 9.15 7.04 10.87
C GLY A 18 7.77 6.85 10.25
N LEU A 19 7.60 5.84 9.40
CA LEU A 19 6.36 5.63 8.67
C LEU A 19 5.21 5.25 9.59
N GLU A 20 4.02 5.74 9.27
CA GLU A 20 2.81 5.42 10.00
C GLU A 20 2.43 3.95 9.81
N ASN A 21 1.93 3.33 10.87
CA ASN A 21 1.47 1.93 10.91
C ASN A 21 2.55 0.90 10.54
N ARG A 22 3.83 1.26 10.67
CA ARG A 22 4.91 0.31 10.42
C ARG A 22 4.88 -0.89 11.37
N GLU A 23 4.26 -0.74 12.53
CA GLU A 23 4.14 -1.81 13.53
C GLU A 23 3.26 -2.97 13.06
N ILE A 24 2.46 -2.79 12.02
CA ILE A 24 1.70 -3.89 11.40
C ILE A 24 2.64 -4.98 10.87
N LEU A 25 3.85 -4.58 10.48
CA LEU A 25 4.85 -5.51 9.94
C LEU A 25 5.39 -6.46 11.02
N ASP A 26 5.29 -6.07 12.29
CA ASP A 26 5.79 -6.88 13.40
C ASP A 26 4.80 -7.99 13.80
N ARG A 27 3.59 -7.97 13.27
CA ARG A 27 2.59 -9.01 13.53
C ARG A 27 2.84 -10.30 12.77
N TYR A 28 3.72 -10.27 11.79
CA TYR A 28 3.96 -11.37 10.87
C TYR A 28 5.42 -11.81 10.91
N LYS A 29 5.65 -13.08 10.63
CA LYS A 29 7.00 -13.58 10.37
C LYS A 29 7.49 -13.04 9.03
N ASN A 30 8.79 -12.88 8.89
CA ASN A 30 9.37 -12.33 7.64
C ASN A 30 9.01 -13.17 6.41
N ALA A 31 8.92 -14.49 6.55
CA ALA A 31 8.50 -15.36 5.45
C ALA A 31 7.04 -15.09 5.02
N GLU A 32 6.16 -14.82 5.97
CA GLU A 32 4.77 -14.48 5.69
C GLU A 32 4.67 -13.12 4.97
N LEU A 33 5.46 -12.14 5.42
CA LEU A 33 5.52 -10.82 4.78
C LEU A 33 6.06 -10.91 3.36
N ALA A 34 7.07 -11.75 3.14
CA ALA A 34 7.61 -11.97 1.78
C ALA A 34 6.54 -12.54 0.86
N ALA A 35 5.72 -13.47 1.34
CA ALA A 35 4.62 -14.02 0.56
C ALA A 35 3.58 -12.96 0.21
N ILE A 36 3.19 -12.12 1.17
CA ILE A 36 2.23 -11.03 0.95
C ILE A 36 2.77 -10.04 -0.09
N PHE A 37 4.01 -9.60 0.08
CA PHE A 37 4.62 -8.58 -0.77
C PHE A 37 4.91 -9.09 -2.19
N ASN A 38 5.11 -10.39 -2.37
CA ASN A 38 5.38 -10.97 -3.69
C ASN A 38 4.11 -11.23 -4.52
N GLY A 39 2.98 -10.71 -4.08
CA GLY A 39 1.75 -10.83 -4.84
C GLY A 39 1.10 -12.21 -4.74
N ILE A 40 1.53 -13.04 -3.79
CA ILE A 40 0.82 -14.26 -3.40
C ILE A 40 -0.31 -13.87 -2.44
N GLY A 41 -0.51 -12.59 -2.28
CA GLY A 41 -1.63 -12.02 -1.55
C GLY A 41 -2.94 -12.33 -2.25
N PRO A 42 -4.06 -11.82 -1.73
CA PRO A 42 -5.38 -12.24 -2.22
C PRO A 42 -5.44 -12.17 -3.74
N ASP A 43 -5.93 -13.26 -4.36
CA ASP A 43 -6.18 -13.37 -5.81
C ASP A 43 -7.04 -12.20 -6.33
N ALA A 44 -7.51 -11.38 -5.42
CA ALA A 44 -8.36 -10.23 -5.65
C ALA A 44 -7.61 -9.00 -6.18
N PHE A 45 -6.28 -8.95 -6.13
CA PHE A 45 -5.56 -7.79 -6.66
C PHE A 45 -5.61 -7.82 -8.18
N PRO A 46 -6.33 -6.87 -8.80
CA PRO A 46 -6.40 -6.82 -10.26
C PRO A 46 -5.04 -6.47 -10.87
N ASP A 47 -4.85 -6.86 -12.14
CA ASP A 47 -3.58 -6.62 -12.83
C ASP A 47 -3.20 -5.14 -12.88
N TRP A 48 -4.18 -4.24 -13.03
CA TRP A 48 -3.91 -2.80 -13.06
C TRP A 48 -3.26 -2.30 -11.75
N LEU A 49 -3.68 -2.86 -10.61
CA LEU A 49 -3.12 -2.50 -9.31
C LEU A 49 -1.69 -3.02 -9.17
N ARG A 50 -1.45 -4.25 -9.59
CA ARG A 50 -0.09 -4.84 -9.61
C ARG A 50 0.84 -4.05 -10.51
N ASN A 51 0.36 -3.67 -11.69
CA ASN A 51 1.12 -2.88 -12.65
C ASN A 51 1.42 -1.48 -12.12
N ALA A 52 0.46 -0.86 -11.44
CA ALA A 52 0.64 0.45 -10.84
C ALA A 52 1.71 0.42 -9.72
N ILE A 53 1.70 -0.62 -8.89
CA ILE A 53 2.72 -0.81 -7.84
C ILE A 53 4.10 -0.98 -8.47
N THR A 54 4.20 -1.80 -9.53
CA THR A 54 5.47 -2.06 -10.22
C THR A 54 6.04 -0.79 -10.86
N ALA A 55 5.18 0.13 -11.28
CA ALA A 55 5.58 1.38 -11.91
C ALA A 55 6.05 2.45 -10.90
N LEU A 56 5.88 2.22 -9.60
CA LEU A 56 6.30 3.18 -8.58
C LEU A 56 7.83 3.26 -8.50
N HIS A 57 8.31 4.45 -8.11
CA HIS A 57 9.74 4.64 -7.83
C HIS A 57 10.17 3.63 -6.75
N PRO A 58 11.39 3.04 -6.87
CA PRO A 58 11.86 2.05 -5.90
C PRO A 58 11.83 2.53 -4.44
N SER A 59 11.98 3.82 -4.20
CA SER A 59 11.90 4.40 -2.86
C SER A 59 10.55 4.16 -2.18
N LEU A 60 9.50 3.97 -2.95
CA LEU A 60 8.15 3.74 -2.45
C LEU A 60 7.86 2.27 -2.15
N ALA A 61 8.83 1.38 -2.36
CA ALA A 61 8.64 -0.06 -2.08
C ALA A 61 8.21 -0.31 -0.64
N VAL A 62 8.82 0.39 0.32
CA VAL A 62 8.47 0.25 1.74
C VAL A 62 7.05 0.75 2.03
N VAL A 63 6.63 1.80 1.35
CA VAL A 63 5.27 2.36 1.50
C VAL A 63 4.25 1.39 0.92
N ALA A 64 4.53 0.83 -0.26
CA ALA A 64 3.70 -0.20 -0.89
C ALA A 64 3.63 -1.45 -0.02
N PHE A 65 4.72 -1.82 0.63
CA PHE A 65 4.78 -2.97 1.53
C PHE A 65 3.79 -2.84 2.69
N ILE A 66 3.80 -1.70 3.39
CA ILE A 66 2.85 -1.44 4.47
C ILE A 66 1.41 -1.46 3.94
N HIS A 67 1.18 -0.82 2.81
CA HIS A 67 -0.12 -0.77 2.16
C HIS A 67 -0.64 -2.18 1.79
N ASP A 68 0.22 -3.03 1.26
CA ASP A 68 -0.12 -4.41 0.90
C ASP A 68 -0.53 -5.22 2.14
N VAL A 69 0.19 -5.05 3.26
CA VAL A 69 -0.14 -5.75 4.51
C VAL A 69 -1.47 -5.23 5.07
N GLU A 70 -1.69 -3.92 5.02
CA GLU A 70 -2.97 -3.33 5.43
C GLU A 70 -4.13 -3.91 4.62
N TRP A 71 -3.94 -4.04 3.31
CA TRP A 71 -4.96 -4.61 2.43
C TRP A 71 -5.14 -6.11 2.64
N HIS A 72 -4.06 -6.81 2.98
CA HIS A 72 -4.15 -8.22 3.37
C HIS A 72 -5.00 -8.40 4.65
N GLU A 73 -4.91 -7.45 5.59
CA GLU A 73 -5.68 -7.45 6.83
C GLU A 73 -7.03 -6.75 6.71
N SER A 74 -7.48 -6.46 5.50
CA SER A 74 -8.71 -5.69 5.27
C SER A 74 -9.88 -6.20 6.11
N ASP A 75 -10.52 -5.27 6.84
CA ASP A 75 -11.76 -5.53 7.57
C ASP A 75 -13.00 -5.19 6.72
N GLN A 76 -12.79 -4.85 5.46
CA GLN A 76 -13.82 -4.48 4.49
C GLN A 76 -14.61 -3.22 4.86
N SER A 77 -14.09 -2.39 5.78
CA SER A 77 -14.73 -1.11 6.13
C SER A 77 -14.28 0.00 5.20
N GLU A 78 -15.16 0.98 4.95
CA GLU A 78 -14.84 2.16 4.15
C GLU A 78 -13.83 3.06 4.86
N ASP A 79 -13.94 3.20 6.18
CA ASP A 79 -13.05 4.05 6.98
C ASP A 79 -11.61 3.55 6.88
N LYS A 80 -11.38 2.25 7.07
CA LYS A 80 -10.05 1.66 7.00
C LYS A 80 -9.49 1.68 5.59
N PHE A 81 -10.35 1.51 4.59
CA PHE A 81 -9.97 1.66 3.18
C PHE A 81 -9.41 3.06 2.91
N THR A 82 -10.14 4.09 3.30
CA THR A 82 -9.73 5.49 3.11
C THR A 82 -8.45 5.79 3.91
N GLU A 83 -8.37 5.35 5.17
CA GLU A 83 -7.18 5.53 6.00
C GLU A 83 -5.94 4.93 5.36
N SER A 84 -6.05 3.71 4.82
CA SER A 84 -4.95 3.02 4.17
C SER A 84 -4.42 3.80 2.97
N ASN A 85 -5.32 4.31 2.13
CA ASN A 85 -4.94 5.07 0.94
C ASN A 85 -4.36 6.45 1.29
N GLU A 86 -4.89 7.13 2.30
CA GLU A 86 -4.34 8.39 2.80
C GLU A 86 -2.97 8.16 3.44
N ARG A 87 -2.80 7.06 4.17
CA ARG A 87 -1.52 6.69 4.78
C ARG A 87 -0.45 6.41 3.72
N PHE A 88 -0.84 5.84 2.58
CA PHE A 88 0.10 5.66 1.47
C PHE A 88 0.70 7.00 1.04
N LYS A 89 -0.13 8.02 0.91
CA LYS A 89 0.34 9.37 0.55
C LYS A 89 1.26 9.94 1.62
N THR A 90 0.83 9.91 2.88
CA THR A 90 1.60 10.44 4.02
C THR A 90 2.95 9.75 4.15
N ASN A 91 2.96 8.43 4.06
CA ASN A 91 4.20 7.65 4.13
C ASN A 91 5.09 7.90 2.91
N GLY A 92 4.51 8.04 1.74
CA GLY A 92 5.24 8.40 0.53
C GLY A 92 5.93 9.75 0.64
N TYR A 93 5.26 10.74 1.21
CA TYR A 93 5.83 12.05 1.46
C TYR A 93 6.99 11.96 2.48
N ALA A 94 6.83 11.17 3.53
CA ALA A 94 7.87 10.97 4.53
C ALA A 94 9.13 10.33 3.92
N VAL A 95 8.97 9.33 3.08
CA VAL A 95 10.08 8.69 2.36
C VAL A 95 10.79 9.69 1.44
N ALA A 96 10.02 10.44 0.67
CA ALA A 96 10.57 11.43 -0.26
C ALA A 96 11.40 12.48 0.47
N LYS A 97 10.88 13.00 1.58
CA LYS A 97 11.56 14.01 2.40
C LYS A 97 12.79 13.45 3.11
N HIS A 98 12.75 12.19 3.53
CA HIS A 98 13.89 11.54 4.18
C HIS A 98 15.01 11.27 3.18
N LYS A 99 14.68 10.84 1.98
CA LYS A 99 15.66 10.37 0.99
C LYS A 99 16.21 11.46 0.10
N PHE A 100 15.41 12.49 -0.20
CA PHE A 100 15.80 13.55 -1.14
C PHE A 100 15.69 14.92 -0.50
N GLY A 101 16.69 15.76 -0.69
CA GLY A 101 16.68 17.13 -0.21
C GLY A 101 15.63 18.00 -0.90
N TRP A 102 15.30 19.14 -0.30
CA TRP A 102 14.29 20.07 -0.84
C TRP A 102 14.60 20.57 -2.26
N TYR A 103 15.88 20.61 -2.62
CA TYR A 103 16.39 21.04 -3.94
C TYR A 103 16.41 19.91 -4.97
N ASP A 104 16.17 18.67 -4.57
CA ASP A 104 16.25 17.51 -5.46
C ASP A 104 14.90 17.28 -6.12
N PRO A 105 14.81 17.37 -7.47
CA PRO A 105 13.55 17.16 -8.16
C PRO A 105 12.94 15.77 -7.94
N ARG A 106 13.76 14.76 -7.64
CA ARG A 106 13.26 13.40 -7.35
C ARG A 106 12.32 13.38 -6.15
N ARG A 107 12.55 14.25 -5.15
CA ARG A 107 11.66 14.40 -3.99
C ARG A 107 10.22 14.63 -4.44
N TYR A 108 10.02 15.56 -5.37
CA TYR A 108 8.70 15.97 -5.83
C TYR A 108 8.08 14.95 -6.78
N ILE A 109 8.92 14.25 -7.57
CA ILE A 109 8.48 13.14 -8.42
C ILE A 109 7.92 12.02 -7.55
N VAL A 110 8.63 11.62 -6.50
CA VAL A 110 8.21 10.56 -5.57
C VAL A 110 6.94 10.96 -4.82
N MET A 111 6.89 12.22 -4.33
CA MET A 111 5.69 12.74 -3.66
C MET A 111 4.47 12.70 -4.57
N ASN A 112 4.64 13.11 -5.83
CA ASN A 112 3.57 13.09 -6.81
C ASN A 112 3.09 11.67 -7.12
N GLN A 113 4.00 10.73 -7.25
CA GLN A 113 3.65 9.32 -7.46
C GLN A 113 2.86 8.76 -6.28
N ALA A 114 3.28 9.05 -5.05
CA ALA A 114 2.57 8.60 -3.85
C ALA A 114 1.15 9.16 -3.81
N ARG A 115 1.00 10.44 -4.10
CA ARG A 115 -0.30 11.10 -4.12
C ARG A 115 -1.22 10.49 -5.18
N ARG A 116 -0.71 10.32 -6.38
CA ARG A 116 -1.48 9.76 -7.50
C ARG A 116 -1.89 8.31 -7.24
N PHE A 117 -0.97 7.51 -6.74
CA PHE A 117 -1.26 6.11 -6.42
C PHE A 117 -2.34 5.99 -5.34
N GLY A 118 -2.21 6.77 -4.25
CA GLY A 118 -3.23 6.79 -3.19
C GLY A 118 -4.60 7.19 -3.71
N ASN A 119 -4.66 8.19 -4.60
CA ASN A 119 -5.91 8.64 -5.22
C ASN A 119 -6.50 7.58 -6.15
N ILE A 120 -5.68 6.89 -6.93
CA ILE A 120 -6.12 5.80 -7.81
C ILE A 120 -6.70 4.65 -6.99
N CYS A 121 -6.04 4.27 -5.91
CA CYS A 121 -6.54 3.22 -5.02
C CYS A 121 -7.87 3.62 -4.38
N GLN A 122 -8.01 4.87 -3.98
CA GLN A 122 -9.27 5.38 -3.41
C GLN A 122 -10.41 5.35 -4.45
N ALA A 123 -10.11 5.72 -5.68
CA ALA A 123 -11.12 5.80 -6.74
C ALA A 123 -11.53 4.43 -7.29
N PHE A 124 -10.59 3.50 -7.39
CA PHE A 124 -10.80 2.24 -8.14
C PHE A 124 -10.49 0.97 -7.35
N GLY A 125 -9.97 1.06 -6.13
CA GLY A 125 -9.47 -0.09 -5.38
C GLY A 125 -10.49 -0.79 -4.50
N TRP A 126 -11.71 -0.28 -4.39
CA TRP A 126 -12.71 -0.79 -3.45
C TRP A 126 -12.97 -2.30 -3.62
N ASN A 127 -13.12 -2.76 -4.86
CA ASN A 127 -13.42 -4.17 -5.11
C ASN A 127 -12.32 -5.11 -4.62
N ALA A 128 -11.05 -4.68 -4.74
CA ALA A 128 -9.91 -5.45 -4.24
C ALA A 128 -9.86 -5.44 -2.70
N TRP A 129 -10.11 -4.28 -2.09
CA TRP A 129 -10.16 -4.14 -0.64
C TRP A 129 -11.26 -5.00 -0.01
N CYS A 130 -12.43 -5.03 -0.62
CA CYS A 130 -13.63 -5.69 -0.12
C CYS A 130 -13.78 -7.12 -0.62
N SER A 131 -12.71 -7.78 -1.03
CA SER A 131 -12.77 -9.13 -1.59
C SER A 131 -12.30 -10.20 -0.58
N PRO A 132 -13.01 -11.32 -0.44
CA PRO A 132 -14.39 -11.55 -0.94
C PRO A 132 -15.39 -10.62 -0.24
N CYS A 133 -16.27 -10.02 -1.01
CA CYS A 133 -17.16 -8.98 -0.50
C CYS A 133 -18.19 -9.52 0.51
N LYS A 134 -18.07 -9.09 1.74
CA LYS A 134 -19.02 -9.39 2.83
C LYS A 134 -19.60 -8.10 3.43
N CYS A 135 -19.23 -6.95 2.87
CA CYS A 135 -19.72 -5.66 3.35
C CYS A 135 -21.10 -5.36 2.77
N GLY A 136 -21.92 -4.63 3.50
CA GLY A 136 -23.24 -4.21 3.02
C GLY A 136 -23.18 -3.20 1.88
N VAL A 137 -22.07 -2.48 1.75
CA VAL A 137 -21.89 -1.40 0.75
C VAL A 137 -21.87 -1.97 -0.67
N CYS A 138 -21.09 -3.01 -0.91
CA CYS A 138 -21.01 -3.63 -2.24
C CYS A 138 -22.33 -4.28 -2.65
N ALA A 139 -23.02 -4.91 -1.71
CA ALA A 139 -24.33 -5.49 -1.95
C ALA A 139 -25.34 -4.42 -2.38
N LYS A 140 -25.34 -3.25 -1.71
CA LYS A 140 -26.18 -2.12 -2.08
C LYS A 140 -25.84 -1.57 -3.47
N LYS A 141 -24.55 -1.45 -3.80
CA LYS A 141 -24.11 -0.99 -5.11
C LYS A 141 -24.52 -1.93 -6.23
N LYS A 142 -24.45 -3.25 -6.00
CA LYS A 142 -24.90 -4.25 -6.97
C LYS A 142 -26.40 -4.15 -7.23
N ASN A 143 -27.19 -3.93 -6.18
CA ASN A 143 -28.65 -3.85 -6.30
C ASN A 143 -29.14 -2.48 -6.81
N GLY A 144 -28.38 -1.41 -6.58
CA GLY A 144 -28.71 -0.06 -6.99
C GLY A 144 -28.03 0.43 -8.26
N GLY A 145 -27.05 -0.30 -8.78
CA GLY A 145 -26.20 0.11 -9.90
C GLY A 145 -26.66 -0.36 -11.28
N LYS A 146 -27.92 -0.57 -11.43
CA LYS A 146 -28.47 -0.95 -12.75
C LYS A 146 -28.78 0.28 -13.57
#